data_48c71cc6d77bb2121b5e9ab79e116b69
#
_entry.id   48c71cc6d77bb2121b5e9ab79e116b69
#
_cell.length_a   1.000
_cell.length_b   1.000
_cell.length_c   1.000
_cell.angle_alpha   90.00
_cell.angle_beta   90.00
_cell.angle_gamma   90.00
#
_symmetry.space_group_name_H-M   'P 1'
#
loop_
_entity.id
_entity.type
_entity.pdbx_description
1 polymer ?
#
loop_
_entity_poly.entity_id
_entity_poly.type
_entity_poly.pdbx_seq_one_letter_code
_entity_poly.pdbx_strand_id
1 'polypeptide(L)'
;QGVEQLEYVFCSHAHEDHVGGLAAALAYFPAYHVYSPVTDASTKCFQDFVKYTQQQGLQVEVPAVGTMWPLGGATVTMLGPVAQYSDTNDTSIVLRIDYGSTSFLLTGDMEKTAETDLVNSGANLRADVLQVGHHGSSTSTSYLFLNAVLPEMGIISCGVNNKYGHPHEETLSILRD
;
A
#
# COMPACT_ATOMS: atom_id res chain seq x y z
N GLN A 1 -22.85 2.36 3.80
CA GLN A 1 -22.45 1.11 3.14
C GLN A 1 -22.54 -0.12 4.06
N GLY A 2 -23.05 0.03 5.30
CA GLY A 2 -23.27 -1.08 6.23
C GLY A 2 -22.00 -1.70 6.82
N VAL A 3 -20.85 -0.99 6.76
CA VAL A 3 -19.64 -1.42 7.48
C VAL A 3 -19.85 -1.15 8.96
N GLU A 4 -19.71 -2.17 9.79
CA GLU A 4 -19.87 -2.07 11.24
C GLU A 4 -18.53 -2.17 11.98
N GLN A 5 -17.53 -2.83 11.36
CA GLN A 5 -16.19 -3.05 11.92
C GLN A 5 -15.15 -3.22 10.82
N LEU A 6 -13.88 -3.06 11.19
CA LEU A 6 -12.72 -3.24 10.32
C LEU A 6 -11.91 -4.44 10.81
N GLU A 7 -11.81 -5.48 9.99
CA GLU A 7 -11.00 -6.65 10.35
C GLU A 7 -9.51 -6.28 10.37
N TYR A 8 -9.05 -5.62 9.30
CA TYR A 8 -7.68 -5.16 9.16
C TYR A 8 -7.65 -3.71 8.69
N VAL A 9 -6.72 -2.94 9.25
CA VAL A 9 -6.38 -1.59 8.80
C VAL A 9 -4.90 -1.58 8.43
N PHE A 10 -4.58 -1.27 7.19
CA PHE A 10 -3.21 -1.15 6.70
C PHE A 10 -2.91 0.31 6.34
N CYS A 11 -1.89 0.88 7.00
CA CYS A 11 -1.26 2.12 6.57
C CYS A 11 -0.10 1.74 5.65
N SER A 12 -0.15 2.12 4.37
CA SER A 12 0.92 1.79 3.43
C SER A 12 2.26 2.41 3.87
N HIS A 13 2.26 3.69 4.18
CA HIS A 13 3.42 4.43 4.72
C HIS A 13 2.96 5.72 5.42
N ALA A 14 3.90 6.46 6.03
CA ALA A 14 3.59 7.53 6.98
C ALA A 14 3.32 8.91 6.36
N HIS A 15 3.14 9.03 5.03
CA HIS A 15 2.75 10.29 4.42
C HIS A 15 1.29 10.66 4.70
N GLU A 16 1.02 11.95 4.77
CA GLU A 16 -0.26 12.50 5.22
C GLU A 16 -1.45 12.09 4.35
N ASP A 17 -1.26 12.05 3.04
CA ASP A 17 -2.27 11.66 2.05
C ASP A 17 -2.62 10.16 2.08
N HIS A 18 -1.82 9.35 2.78
CA HIS A 18 -2.09 7.93 3.03
C HIS A 18 -2.62 7.67 4.44
N VAL A 19 -2.00 8.24 5.47
CA VAL A 19 -2.39 7.98 6.86
C VAL A 19 -3.52 8.90 7.35
N GLY A 20 -3.71 10.07 6.74
CA GLY A 20 -4.58 11.12 7.26
C GLY A 20 -6.04 10.72 7.45
N GLY A 21 -6.57 9.84 6.60
CA GLY A 21 -7.93 9.33 6.72
C GLY A 21 -8.13 8.21 7.73
N LEU A 22 -7.06 7.50 8.12
CA LEU A 22 -7.15 6.31 8.97
C LEU A 22 -7.56 6.64 10.41
N ALA A 23 -7.11 7.76 10.94
CA ALA A 23 -7.49 8.23 12.26
C ALA A 23 -9.01 8.42 12.38
N ALA A 24 -9.65 9.00 11.35
CA ALA A 24 -11.09 9.15 11.29
C ALA A 24 -11.81 7.80 11.19
N ALA A 25 -11.32 6.88 10.35
CA ALA A 25 -11.89 5.54 10.27
C ALA A 25 -11.86 4.82 11.62
N LEU A 26 -10.72 4.85 12.32
CA LEU A 26 -10.55 4.26 13.64
C LEU A 26 -11.36 4.96 14.76
N ALA A 27 -11.69 6.25 14.58
CA ALA A 27 -12.54 6.96 15.52
C ALA A 27 -14.02 6.54 15.44
N TYR A 28 -14.47 6.05 14.28
CA TYR A 28 -15.86 5.68 14.03
C TYR A 28 -16.13 4.18 14.02
N PHE A 29 -15.14 3.37 13.64
CA PHE A 29 -15.31 1.92 13.49
C PHE A 29 -14.34 1.16 14.40
N PRO A 30 -14.80 0.15 15.14
CA PRO A 30 -13.90 -0.76 15.83
C PRO A 30 -13.04 -1.51 14.80
N ALA A 31 -11.76 -1.66 15.13
CA ALA A 31 -10.81 -2.46 14.36
C ALA A 31 -10.31 -3.64 15.19
N TYR A 32 -9.88 -4.72 14.51
CA TYR A 32 -9.24 -5.85 15.20
C TYR A 32 -7.73 -5.81 15.07
N HIS A 33 -7.22 -5.41 13.90
CA HIS A 33 -5.79 -5.36 13.63
C HIS A 33 -5.42 -4.08 12.90
N VAL A 34 -4.31 -3.46 13.30
CA VAL A 34 -3.81 -2.21 12.69
C VAL A 34 -2.34 -2.37 12.37
N TYR A 35 -2.00 -2.26 11.09
CA TYR A 35 -0.67 -2.48 10.55
C TYR A 35 -0.10 -1.22 9.90
N SER A 36 1.21 -1.02 10.05
CA SER A 36 1.99 0.02 9.39
C SER A 36 3.44 -0.43 9.26
N PRO A 37 4.22 0.07 8.30
CA PRO A 37 5.65 -0.26 8.21
C PRO A 37 6.48 0.32 9.35
N VAL A 38 5.94 1.31 10.06
CA VAL A 38 6.56 1.95 11.23
C VAL A 38 5.54 2.12 12.35
N THR A 39 6.01 2.19 13.59
CA THR A 39 5.14 2.39 14.77
C THR A 39 5.13 3.82 15.27
N ASP A 40 6.02 4.68 14.76
CA ASP A 40 6.14 6.08 15.11
C ASP A 40 6.54 6.92 13.89
N ALA A 41 5.96 8.13 13.81
CA ALA A 41 6.37 9.19 12.88
C ALA A 41 5.99 10.55 13.46
N SER A 42 6.74 11.58 13.04
CA SER A 42 6.62 12.94 13.62
C SER A 42 5.40 13.72 13.14
N THR A 43 4.71 13.27 12.08
CA THR A 43 3.56 13.99 11.54
C THR A 43 2.34 13.89 12.46
N LYS A 44 1.57 14.98 12.54
CA LYS A 44 0.35 15.00 13.34
C LYS A 44 -0.64 13.93 12.94
N CYS A 45 -0.79 13.67 11.63
CA CYS A 45 -1.70 12.65 11.10
C CYS A 45 -1.33 11.24 11.57
N PHE A 46 -0.03 10.92 11.58
CA PHE A 46 0.43 9.62 12.07
C PHE A 46 0.26 9.49 13.59
N GLN A 47 0.54 10.55 14.34
CA GLN A 47 0.30 10.56 15.79
C GLN A 47 -1.19 10.38 16.13
N ASP A 48 -2.09 11.00 15.36
CA ASP A 48 -3.53 10.79 15.54
C ASP A 48 -3.94 9.35 15.17
N PHE A 49 -3.39 8.78 14.12
CA PHE A 49 -3.58 7.36 13.77
C PHE A 49 -3.18 6.43 14.92
N VAL A 50 -1.98 6.60 15.50
CA VAL A 50 -1.51 5.83 16.66
C VAL A 50 -2.43 6.05 17.86
N LYS A 51 -2.80 7.29 18.14
CA LYS A 51 -3.70 7.64 19.25
C LYS A 51 -5.04 6.93 19.16
N TYR A 52 -5.71 6.96 18.00
CA TYR A 52 -7.02 6.31 17.84
C TYR A 52 -6.91 4.78 17.84
N THR A 53 -5.81 4.22 17.39
CA THR A 53 -5.49 2.80 17.56
C THR A 53 -5.42 2.44 19.04
N GLN A 54 -4.67 3.20 19.83
CA GLN A 54 -4.51 2.98 21.27
C GLN A 54 -5.82 3.16 22.05
N GLN A 55 -6.69 4.09 21.63
CA GLN A 55 -8.00 4.27 22.26
C GLN A 55 -8.92 3.05 22.13
N GLN A 56 -8.68 2.21 21.14
CA GLN A 56 -9.36 0.91 20.99
C GLN A 56 -8.68 -0.24 21.74
N GLY A 57 -7.61 0.05 22.52
CA GLY A 57 -6.83 -0.97 23.23
C GLY A 57 -5.88 -1.75 22.33
N LEU A 58 -5.65 -1.27 21.10
CA LEU A 58 -4.77 -1.88 20.11
C LEU A 58 -3.41 -1.17 20.06
N GLN A 59 -2.46 -1.80 19.40
CA GLN A 59 -1.17 -1.21 19.02
C GLN A 59 -1.00 -1.30 17.52
N VAL A 60 -0.25 -0.35 16.94
CA VAL A 60 0.20 -0.45 15.55
C VAL A 60 1.28 -1.51 15.47
N GLU A 61 1.08 -2.52 14.62
CA GLU A 61 2.00 -3.63 14.43
C GLU A 61 2.75 -3.48 13.10
N VAL A 62 4.02 -3.90 13.09
CA VAL A 62 4.81 -4.02 11.85
C VAL A 62 4.77 -5.47 11.41
N PRO A 63 4.05 -5.81 10.33
CA PRO A 63 3.93 -7.19 9.89
C PRO A 63 5.21 -7.65 9.19
N ALA A 64 5.51 -8.94 9.31
CA ALA A 64 6.64 -9.55 8.59
C ALA A 64 6.26 -9.87 7.13
N VAL A 65 7.22 -9.75 6.22
CA VAL A 65 7.07 -10.21 4.83
C VAL A 65 6.73 -11.71 4.82
N GLY A 66 5.77 -12.09 3.99
CA GLY A 66 5.24 -13.45 3.92
C GLY A 66 4.06 -13.71 4.88
N THR A 67 3.72 -12.77 5.76
CA THR A 67 2.49 -12.90 6.57
C THR A 67 1.26 -12.96 5.67
N MET A 68 0.35 -13.85 6.02
CA MET A 68 -0.90 -14.06 5.29
C MET A 68 -2.10 -13.89 6.22
N TRP A 69 -3.13 -13.21 5.73
CA TRP A 69 -4.38 -13.00 6.46
C TRP A 69 -5.57 -13.47 5.63
N PRO A 70 -6.50 -14.22 6.21
CA PRO A 70 -7.77 -14.52 5.56
C PRO A 70 -8.68 -13.28 5.60
N LEU A 71 -9.39 -13.01 4.50
CA LEU A 71 -10.36 -11.92 4.42
C LEU A 71 -11.58 -12.42 3.64
N GLY A 72 -12.55 -13.01 4.35
CA GLY A 72 -13.68 -13.69 3.71
C GLY A 72 -13.19 -14.83 2.82
N GLY A 73 -13.49 -14.77 1.53
CA GLY A 73 -13.00 -15.73 0.53
C GLY A 73 -11.65 -15.36 -0.10
N ALA A 74 -11.03 -14.26 0.35
CA ALA A 74 -9.74 -13.80 -0.14
C ALA A 74 -8.60 -14.19 0.81
N THR A 75 -7.37 -14.18 0.29
CA THR A 75 -6.13 -14.21 1.06
C THR A 75 -5.34 -12.94 0.78
N VAL A 76 -4.94 -12.23 1.84
CA VAL A 76 -4.04 -11.08 1.77
C VAL A 76 -2.64 -11.54 2.15
N THR A 77 -1.64 -11.28 1.32
CA THR A 77 -0.24 -11.65 1.58
C THR A 77 0.63 -10.40 1.57
N MET A 78 1.47 -10.24 2.60
CA MET A 78 2.46 -9.16 2.63
C MET A 78 3.68 -9.52 1.81
N LEU A 79 4.01 -8.73 0.82
CA LEU A 79 5.16 -8.92 -0.06
C LEU A 79 6.32 -7.95 0.23
N GLY A 80 6.05 -6.78 0.75
CA GLY A 80 7.04 -5.74 1.03
C GLY A 80 6.64 -4.79 2.16
N PRO A 81 7.57 -3.99 2.67
CA PRO A 81 8.93 -3.77 2.17
C PRO A 81 9.88 -4.94 2.49
N VAL A 82 10.79 -5.30 1.56
CA VAL A 82 11.74 -6.42 1.70
C VAL A 82 13.06 -6.01 2.32
N ALA A 83 13.28 -4.72 2.50
CA ALA A 83 14.47 -4.14 3.13
C ALA A 83 14.07 -2.93 4.01
N GLN A 84 15.05 -2.35 4.69
CA GLN A 84 14.86 -1.08 5.37
C GLN A 84 15.26 0.06 4.44
N TYR A 85 14.41 1.06 4.33
CA TYR A 85 14.60 2.21 3.46
C TYR A 85 14.60 3.51 4.26
N SER A 86 15.41 4.47 3.81
CA SER A 86 15.43 5.83 4.35
C SER A 86 14.34 6.72 3.75
N ASP A 87 13.93 6.42 2.53
CA ASP A 87 12.80 7.09 1.89
C ASP A 87 11.48 6.52 2.41
N THR A 88 10.57 7.40 2.81
CA THR A 88 9.28 7.01 3.37
C THR A 88 8.40 6.29 2.36
N ASN A 89 8.45 6.67 1.07
CA ASN A 89 7.71 6.00 0.00
C ASN A 89 8.14 4.54 -0.14
N ASP A 90 9.44 4.28 -0.12
CA ASP A 90 10.01 2.94 -0.24
C ASP A 90 9.69 2.03 0.97
N THR A 91 9.25 2.62 2.11
CA THR A 91 8.73 1.82 3.24
C THR A 91 7.34 1.28 3.02
N SER A 92 6.69 1.58 1.91
CA SER A 92 5.31 1.18 1.62
C SER A 92 5.07 -0.31 1.81
N ILE A 93 4.04 -0.65 2.61
CA ILE A 93 3.51 -2.02 2.68
C ILE A 93 2.99 -2.39 1.29
N VAL A 94 3.50 -3.50 0.77
CA VAL A 94 3.04 -4.09 -0.49
C VAL A 94 2.21 -5.32 -0.19
N LEU A 95 0.96 -5.32 -0.64
CA LEU A 95 0.00 -6.40 -0.42
C LEU A 95 -0.42 -7.03 -1.74
N ARG A 96 -0.39 -8.35 -1.77
CA ARG A 96 -1.09 -9.14 -2.78
C ARG A 96 -2.39 -9.66 -2.19
N ILE A 97 -3.49 -9.53 -2.93
CA ILE A 97 -4.80 -10.05 -2.55
C ILE A 97 -5.24 -11.05 -3.63
N ASP A 98 -5.46 -12.30 -3.23
CA ASP A 98 -5.97 -13.33 -4.10
C ASP A 98 -7.44 -13.62 -3.74
N TYR A 99 -8.36 -13.48 -4.72
CA TYR A 99 -9.78 -13.77 -4.56
C TYR A 99 -10.31 -14.56 -5.75
N GLY A 100 -10.60 -15.81 -5.54
CA GLY A 100 -10.99 -16.73 -6.62
C GLY A 100 -9.89 -16.83 -7.67
N SER A 101 -10.20 -16.43 -8.91
CA SER A 101 -9.25 -16.39 -10.02
C SER A 101 -8.62 -15.01 -10.26
N THR A 102 -8.97 -14.01 -9.44
CA THR A 102 -8.50 -12.63 -9.61
C THR A 102 -7.51 -12.26 -8.53
N SER A 103 -6.45 -11.59 -8.92
CA SER A 103 -5.39 -11.13 -8.02
C SER A 103 -5.15 -9.63 -8.15
N PHE A 104 -4.89 -9.00 -7.00
CA PHE A 104 -4.61 -7.57 -6.90
C PHE A 104 -3.24 -7.36 -6.27
N LEU A 105 -2.50 -6.36 -6.74
CA LEU A 105 -1.27 -5.91 -6.13
C LEU A 105 -1.39 -4.43 -5.74
N LEU A 106 -1.26 -4.16 -4.44
CA LEU A 106 -1.30 -2.83 -3.86
C LEU A 106 0.11 -2.46 -3.42
N THR A 107 0.63 -1.35 -3.91
CA THR A 107 2.06 -0.99 -3.80
C THR A 107 2.31 0.26 -2.97
N GLY A 108 1.24 0.96 -2.55
CA GLY A 108 1.39 2.29 -1.94
C GLY A 108 2.16 3.22 -2.87
N ASP A 109 3.16 3.89 -2.31
CA ASP A 109 4.01 4.81 -3.05
C ASP A 109 5.44 4.28 -3.28
N MET A 110 5.59 2.95 -3.19
CA MET A 110 6.87 2.27 -3.47
C MET A 110 7.52 2.80 -4.74
N GLU A 111 8.78 3.18 -4.66
CA GLU A 111 9.57 3.71 -5.78
C GLU A 111 10.54 2.67 -6.36
N LYS A 112 11.26 3.05 -7.40
CA LYS A 112 12.10 2.15 -8.22
C LYS A 112 13.15 1.36 -7.43
N THR A 113 13.65 1.90 -6.33
CA THR A 113 14.62 1.19 -5.47
C THR A 113 13.95 -0.01 -4.82
N ALA A 114 12.85 0.20 -4.12
CA ALA A 114 12.12 -0.88 -3.45
C ALA A 114 11.44 -1.82 -4.47
N GLU A 115 10.98 -1.32 -5.63
CA GLU A 115 10.51 -2.17 -6.74
C GLU A 115 11.58 -3.17 -7.20
N THR A 116 12.82 -2.67 -7.38
CA THR A 116 13.95 -3.51 -7.81
C THR A 116 14.26 -4.59 -6.77
N ASP A 117 14.29 -4.22 -5.50
CA ASP A 117 14.54 -5.16 -4.42
C ASP A 117 13.41 -6.20 -4.31
N LEU A 118 12.17 -5.77 -4.48
CA LEU A 118 11.00 -6.64 -4.45
C LEU A 118 11.03 -7.65 -5.61
N VAL A 119 11.35 -7.22 -6.82
CA VAL A 119 11.52 -8.13 -7.98
C VAL A 119 12.65 -9.13 -7.71
N ASN A 120 13.79 -8.67 -7.18
CA ASN A 120 14.94 -9.51 -6.87
C ASN A 120 14.68 -10.48 -5.71
N SER A 121 13.69 -10.23 -4.84
CA SER A 121 13.31 -11.12 -3.74
C SER A 121 12.74 -12.45 -4.23
N GLY A 122 12.29 -12.53 -5.48
CA GLY A 122 11.63 -13.70 -6.05
C GLY A 122 10.18 -13.89 -5.59
N ALA A 123 9.58 -12.87 -4.97
CA ALA A 123 8.17 -12.90 -4.59
C ALA A 123 7.27 -13.05 -5.83
N ASN A 124 6.11 -13.72 -5.67
CA ASN A 124 5.11 -13.79 -6.73
C ASN A 124 4.39 -12.44 -6.88
N LEU A 125 4.82 -11.63 -7.85
CA LEU A 125 4.28 -10.31 -8.12
C LEU A 125 3.17 -10.31 -9.16
N ARG A 126 2.98 -11.41 -9.93
CA ARG A 126 2.00 -11.47 -10.99
C ARG A 126 0.60 -11.20 -10.44
N ALA A 127 -0.10 -10.20 -10.99
CA ALA A 127 -1.44 -9.81 -10.56
C ALA A 127 -2.28 -9.29 -11.72
N ASP A 128 -3.58 -9.56 -11.70
CA ASP A 128 -4.50 -9.11 -12.75
C ASP A 128 -4.77 -7.62 -12.64
N VAL A 129 -4.79 -7.09 -11.42
CA VAL A 129 -5.03 -5.68 -11.14
C VAL A 129 -3.87 -5.08 -10.34
N LEU A 130 -3.28 -4.01 -10.85
CA LEU A 130 -2.21 -3.26 -10.19
C LEU A 130 -2.73 -1.90 -9.72
N GLN A 131 -2.59 -1.60 -8.43
CA GLN A 131 -2.57 -0.20 -7.99
C GLN A 131 -1.23 0.39 -8.42
N VAL A 132 -1.28 1.32 -9.37
CA VAL A 132 -0.10 1.99 -9.92
C VAL A 132 0.54 2.84 -8.83
N GLY A 133 1.83 2.63 -8.58
CA GLY A 133 2.56 3.21 -7.46
C GLY A 133 2.58 4.74 -7.51
N HIS A 134 2.63 5.35 -6.34
CA HIS A 134 2.86 6.78 -6.10
C HIS A 134 2.01 7.68 -7.01
N HIS A 135 0.71 7.42 -7.07
CA HIS A 135 -0.27 8.19 -7.84
C HIS A 135 0.04 8.33 -9.33
N GLY A 136 0.86 7.43 -9.88
CA GLY A 136 1.37 7.50 -11.25
C GLY A 136 2.58 8.43 -11.41
N SER A 137 3.38 8.62 -10.35
CA SER A 137 4.67 9.32 -10.42
C SER A 137 5.64 8.61 -11.34
N SER A 138 6.49 9.36 -12.04
CA SER A 138 7.60 8.82 -12.83
C SER A 138 8.72 8.18 -11.99
N THR A 139 8.67 8.32 -10.65
CA THR A 139 9.60 7.66 -9.73
C THR A 139 9.22 6.21 -9.44
N SER A 140 8.00 5.80 -9.78
CA SER A 140 7.42 4.47 -9.52
C SER A 140 6.98 3.77 -10.81
N THR A 141 6.53 2.52 -10.67
CA THR A 141 6.00 1.68 -11.76
C THR A 141 7.00 1.55 -12.91
N SER A 142 8.23 1.13 -12.53
CA SER A 142 9.29 0.91 -13.51
C SER A 142 8.93 -0.21 -14.49
N TYR A 143 9.54 -0.17 -15.68
CA TYR A 143 9.37 -1.22 -16.68
C TYR A 143 9.76 -2.60 -16.16
N LEU A 144 10.83 -2.68 -15.34
CA LEU A 144 11.24 -3.91 -14.66
C LEU A 144 10.13 -4.47 -13.78
N PHE A 145 9.53 -3.62 -12.96
CA PHE A 145 8.46 -4.01 -12.05
C PHE A 145 7.19 -4.37 -12.81
N LEU A 146 6.77 -3.56 -13.78
CA LEU A 146 5.57 -3.83 -14.57
C LEU A 146 5.66 -5.16 -15.32
N ASN A 147 6.84 -5.50 -15.87
CA ASN A 147 7.08 -6.80 -16.51
C ASN A 147 7.04 -7.99 -15.53
N ALA A 148 7.32 -7.78 -14.25
CA ALA A 148 7.19 -8.83 -13.24
C ALA A 148 5.72 -9.01 -12.80
N VAL A 149 4.93 -7.94 -12.81
CA VAL A 149 3.51 -7.96 -12.41
C VAL A 149 2.61 -8.43 -13.55
N LEU A 150 2.82 -7.96 -14.78
CA LEU A 150 2.02 -8.22 -15.97
C LEU A 150 0.51 -8.04 -15.74
N PRO A 151 0.04 -6.88 -15.29
CA PRO A 151 -1.36 -6.67 -14.97
C PRO A 151 -2.21 -6.52 -16.23
N GLU A 152 -3.48 -6.96 -16.15
CA GLU A 152 -4.49 -6.68 -17.18
C GLU A 152 -5.11 -5.28 -16.99
N MET A 153 -5.04 -4.75 -15.74
CA MET A 153 -5.61 -3.47 -15.38
C MET A 153 -4.70 -2.71 -14.41
N GLY A 154 -4.39 -1.45 -14.73
CA GLY A 154 -3.74 -0.50 -13.83
C GLY A 154 -4.74 0.52 -13.28
N ILE A 155 -4.78 0.70 -11.95
CA ILE A 155 -5.62 1.70 -11.29
C ILE A 155 -4.73 2.81 -10.74
N ILE A 156 -4.97 4.04 -11.16
CA ILE A 156 -4.26 5.23 -10.67
C ILE A 156 -5.19 6.04 -9.78
N SER A 157 -4.79 6.26 -8.54
CA SER A 157 -5.48 7.15 -7.61
C SER A 157 -4.74 8.47 -7.51
N CYS A 158 -5.27 9.53 -8.08
CA CYS A 158 -4.68 10.87 -7.98
C CYS A 158 -5.75 11.95 -7.97
N GLY A 159 -5.42 13.11 -7.39
CA GLY A 159 -6.33 14.25 -7.36
C GLY A 159 -6.42 14.95 -8.71
N VAL A 160 -7.61 15.41 -9.06
CA VAL A 160 -7.80 16.30 -10.24
C VAL A 160 -7.05 17.62 -9.99
N ASN A 161 -6.27 18.05 -10.97
CA ASN A 161 -5.45 19.28 -10.87
C ASN A 161 -4.45 19.26 -9.69
N ASN A 162 -3.92 18.09 -9.34
CA ASN A 162 -2.90 18.00 -8.30
C ASN A 162 -1.64 18.79 -8.68
N LYS A 163 -0.97 19.33 -7.67
CA LYS A 163 0.22 20.18 -7.85
C LYS A 163 1.46 19.45 -8.36
N TYR A 164 1.45 18.11 -8.33
CA TYR A 164 2.57 17.28 -8.73
C TYR A 164 2.56 16.90 -10.22
N GLY A 165 1.43 17.14 -10.90
CA GLY A 165 1.24 16.75 -12.28
C GLY A 165 0.99 15.26 -12.50
N HIS A 166 0.61 14.53 -11.44
CA HIS A 166 0.30 13.10 -11.52
C HIS A 166 -1.05 12.86 -12.25
N PRO A 167 -1.15 11.77 -13.03
CA PRO A 167 -0.10 10.86 -13.40
C PRO A 167 0.87 11.46 -14.42
N HIS A 168 2.16 11.17 -14.32
CA HIS A 168 3.17 11.62 -15.27
C HIS A 168 3.07 10.85 -16.60
N GLU A 169 3.36 11.54 -17.72
CA GLU A 169 3.28 10.92 -19.05
C GLU A 169 4.26 9.75 -19.21
N GLU A 170 5.40 9.79 -18.54
CA GLU A 170 6.37 8.69 -18.52
C GLU A 170 5.74 7.40 -17.97
N THR A 171 4.98 7.49 -16.87
CA THR A 171 4.28 6.34 -16.28
C THR A 171 3.15 5.87 -17.20
N LEU A 172 2.37 6.81 -17.77
CA LEU A 172 1.31 6.46 -18.71
C LEU A 172 1.85 5.79 -19.98
N SER A 173 3.02 6.20 -20.45
CA SER A 173 3.68 5.57 -21.60
C SER A 173 4.04 4.12 -21.31
N ILE A 174 4.69 3.87 -20.16
CA ILE A 174 5.07 2.50 -19.74
C ILE A 174 3.83 1.58 -19.61
N LEU A 175 2.71 2.13 -19.14
CA LEU A 175 1.47 1.36 -18.98
C LEU A 175 0.74 1.05 -20.30
N ARG A 176 1.05 1.76 -21.40
CA ARG A 176 0.45 1.55 -22.72
C ARG A 176 1.24 0.55 -23.58
N ASP A 177 2.51 0.32 -23.28
CA ASP A 177 3.42 -0.60 -23.97
C ASP A 177 3.20 -2.06 -23.56
#